data_715d7a449e5a2e5d948c4f0b9a0ce90f
#
_entry.id   715d7a449e5a2e5d948c4f0b9a0ce90f
#
_cell.length_a   1.000
_cell.length_b   1.000
_cell.length_c   1.000
_cell.angle_alpha   90.00
_cell.angle_beta   90.00
_cell.angle_gamma   90.00
#
_symmetry.space_group_name_H-M   'P 1'
#
loop_
_entity.id
_entity.type
_entity.pdbx_description
1 polymer ?
#
loop_
_entity_poly.entity_id
_entity_poly.type
_entity_poly.pdbx_seq_one_letter_code
_entity_poly.pdbx_strand_id
1 'polypeptide(L)'
;EGDATDPAGTVTVISLADGKAVNVGFEAYDSAEARQALTDAGIVLKKGSVPSADLEPEYIAAGNSTAYVTLQEANAIAAIDLNSLKVTGIYSAGYEDYSTVAVDIDKKDEAYNPKTYESLRGIRMPDSIALYSVDGTDYVVTANEGDSREWGDYLNEDERDFKDGQISPTGKITAKNSGLTGKVVFFDSSDYDGLDANLDYLFGGRSFTVYETDGNGLTEVFDSGSDFEAKTAIYVPENFNCSNDDKSIDDRSGKKGPESESVT
;
A
#
# COMPACT_ATOMS: atom_id res chain seq x y z
N GLU A 1 24.32 -9.25 2.46
CA GLU A 1 24.32 -8.07 1.61
C GLU A 1 25.19 -8.34 0.39
N GLY A 2 24.66 -8.22 -0.77
CA GLY A 2 25.33 -8.51 -2.03
C GLY A 2 25.02 -9.91 -2.53
N ASP A 3 24.60 -10.01 -3.77
CA ASP A 3 24.19 -11.21 -4.50
C ASP A 3 23.06 -12.03 -3.85
N ALA A 4 22.27 -11.44 -3.01
CA ALA A 4 21.12 -12.13 -2.48
C ALA A 4 20.14 -12.36 -3.62
N THR A 5 19.89 -13.61 -3.90
CA THR A 5 18.67 -14.00 -4.60
C THR A 5 17.52 -13.64 -3.68
N ASP A 6 16.57 -12.88 -4.16
CA ASP A 6 15.37 -12.55 -3.44
C ASP A 6 14.67 -13.85 -3.01
N PRO A 7 14.52 -14.12 -1.68
CA PRO A 7 13.95 -15.38 -1.24
C PRO A 7 12.45 -15.42 -1.52
N ALA A 8 11.92 -16.62 -1.74
CA ALA A 8 10.47 -16.77 -1.87
C ALA A 8 9.76 -16.39 -0.56
N GLY A 9 8.72 -15.58 -0.67
CA GLY A 9 7.85 -15.21 0.44
C GLY A 9 7.10 -16.43 0.98
N THR A 10 7.05 -16.60 2.31
CA THR A 10 6.35 -17.72 2.94
C THR A 10 5.69 -17.32 4.25
N VAL A 11 4.57 -17.98 4.56
CA VAL A 11 3.89 -17.89 5.85
C VAL A 11 4.03 -19.24 6.56
N THR A 12 4.55 -19.24 7.78
CA THR A 12 4.68 -20.48 8.58
C THR A 12 3.46 -20.68 9.46
N VAL A 13 2.77 -21.80 9.27
CA VAL A 13 1.68 -22.25 10.14
C VAL A 13 2.19 -23.31 11.09
N ILE A 14 2.03 -23.09 12.40
CA ILE A 14 2.50 -24.01 13.45
C ILE A 14 1.30 -24.63 14.17
N SER A 15 1.20 -25.95 14.14
CA SER A 15 0.23 -26.70 14.93
C SER A 15 0.65 -26.73 16.41
N LEU A 16 -0.12 -26.12 17.29
CA LEU A 16 0.14 -26.15 18.72
C LEU A 16 -0.08 -27.54 19.36
N ALA A 17 -0.81 -28.43 18.68
CA ALA A 17 -1.12 -29.77 19.18
C ALA A 17 0.08 -30.71 19.10
N ASP A 18 0.91 -30.59 18.06
CA ASP A 18 2.05 -31.51 17.82
C ASP A 18 3.35 -30.80 17.47
N GLY A 19 3.35 -29.46 17.44
CA GLY A 19 4.53 -28.64 17.18
C GLY A 19 5.00 -28.66 15.72
N LYS A 20 4.21 -29.21 14.79
CA LYS A 20 4.58 -29.23 13.38
C LYS A 20 4.43 -27.86 12.75
N ALA A 21 5.43 -27.46 11.98
CA ALA A 21 5.45 -26.26 11.17
C ALA A 21 5.33 -26.61 9.69
N VAL A 22 4.51 -25.84 8.95
CA VAL A 22 4.35 -25.96 7.50
C VAL A 22 4.48 -24.55 6.91
N ASN A 23 5.34 -24.41 5.91
CA ASN A 23 5.45 -23.17 5.14
C ASN A 23 4.43 -23.18 4.00
N VAL A 24 3.66 -22.12 3.90
CA VAL A 24 2.72 -21.85 2.82
C VAL A 24 3.36 -20.78 1.94
N GLY A 25 3.67 -21.10 0.69
CA GLY A 25 4.28 -20.21 -0.29
C GLY A 25 3.30 -19.77 -1.38
N PHE A 26 3.82 -19.02 -2.34
CA PHE A 26 3.05 -18.40 -3.42
C PHE A 26 3.37 -18.99 -4.81
N GLU A 27 4.12 -20.09 -4.89
CA GLU A 27 4.59 -20.69 -6.15
C GLU A 27 3.44 -21.09 -7.11
N ALA A 28 2.22 -21.25 -6.60
CA ALA A 28 1.04 -21.48 -7.42
C ALA A 28 0.73 -20.31 -8.40
N TYR A 29 1.30 -19.15 -8.14
CA TYR A 29 1.10 -17.92 -8.93
C TYR A 29 2.25 -17.63 -9.91
N ASP A 30 3.25 -18.49 -10.02
CA ASP A 30 4.46 -18.27 -10.82
C ASP A 30 4.26 -18.49 -12.33
N SER A 31 3.15 -19.10 -12.74
CA SER A 31 2.88 -19.21 -14.18
C SER A 31 2.60 -17.83 -14.81
N ALA A 32 2.90 -17.66 -16.08
CA ALA A 32 2.65 -16.41 -16.80
C ALA A 32 1.17 -16.00 -16.75
N GLU A 33 0.26 -16.99 -16.84
CA GLU A 33 -1.18 -16.75 -16.76
C GLU A 33 -1.63 -16.30 -15.39
N ALA A 34 -1.09 -16.92 -14.33
CA ALA A 34 -1.43 -16.55 -12.95
C ALA A 34 -0.85 -15.17 -12.63
N ARG A 35 0.40 -14.89 -13.01
CA ARG A 35 1.00 -13.57 -12.87
C ARG A 35 0.19 -12.47 -13.57
N GLN A 36 -0.24 -12.74 -14.82
CA GLN A 36 -1.08 -11.78 -15.56
C GLN A 36 -2.43 -11.54 -14.85
N ALA A 37 -3.05 -12.58 -14.31
CA ALA A 37 -4.30 -12.44 -13.56
C ALA A 37 -4.12 -11.59 -12.30
N LEU A 38 -2.98 -11.67 -11.60
CA LEU A 38 -2.66 -10.81 -10.48
C LEU A 38 -2.55 -9.34 -10.92
N THR A 39 -1.78 -9.06 -11.97
CA THR A 39 -1.60 -7.68 -12.45
C THR A 39 -2.87 -7.10 -13.06
N ASP A 40 -3.70 -7.91 -13.74
CA ASP A 40 -5.01 -7.48 -14.23
C ASP A 40 -5.99 -7.15 -13.08
N ALA A 41 -5.80 -7.76 -11.92
CA ALA A 41 -6.55 -7.45 -10.70
C ALA A 41 -6.02 -6.21 -9.95
N GLY A 42 -4.98 -5.55 -10.45
CA GLY A 42 -4.39 -4.36 -9.83
C GLY A 42 -3.39 -4.66 -8.71
N ILE A 43 -2.84 -5.87 -8.67
CA ILE A 43 -1.72 -6.22 -7.79
C ILE A 43 -0.43 -5.75 -8.46
N VAL A 44 0.40 -5.07 -7.69
CA VAL A 44 1.63 -4.42 -8.18
C VAL A 44 2.79 -5.38 -8.12
N LEU A 45 3.33 -5.78 -9.27
CA LEU A 45 4.46 -6.70 -9.35
C LEU A 45 5.60 -6.08 -10.14
N LYS A 46 6.83 -6.27 -9.67
CA LYS A 46 8.03 -5.83 -10.39
C LYS A 46 8.15 -6.56 -11.73
N LYS A 47 8.47 -5.84 -12.80
CA LYS A 47 8.63 -6.40 -14.15
C LYS A 47 9.70 -7.47 -14.17
N GLY A 48 9.34 -8.63 -14.71
CA GLY A 48 10.26 -9.76 -14.82
C GLY A 48 10.50 -10.54 -13.53
N SER A 49 9.90 -10.14 -12.40
CA SER A 49 9.95 -10.92 -11.16
C SER A 49 9.07 -12.18 -11.26
N VAL A 50 9.42 -13.16 -10.44
CA VAL A 50 8.59 -14.33 -10.17
C VAL A 50 7.68 -14.01 -9.00
N PRO A 51 6.33 -14.14 -9.10
CA PRO A 51 5.41 -13.76 -8.04
C PRO A 51 5.75 -14.32 -6.65
N SER A 52 6.19 -15.58 -6.55
CA SER A 52 6.54 -16.16 -5.25
C SER A 52 7.73 -15.49 -4.57
N ALA A 53 8.60 -14.81 -5.30
CA ALA A 53 9.71 -14.02 -4.75
C ALA A 53 9.33 -12.54 -4.55
N ASP A 54 8.37 -12.03 -5.33
CA ASP A 54 7.96 -10.63 -5.30
C ASP A 54 6.81 -10.33 -4.31
N LEU A 55 6.14 -11.39 -3.84
CA LEU A 55 5.08 -11.30 -2.83
C LEU A 55 5.69 -11.50 -1.44
N GLU A 56 5.87 -10.42 -0.73
CA GLU A 56 6.51 -10.37 0.58
C GLU A 56 5.46 -10.28 1.70
N PRO A 57 5.26 -11.36 2.50
CA PRO A 57 4.31 -11.36 3.60
C PRO A 57 4.78 -10.51 4.78
N GLU A 58 3.92 -9.62 5.29
CA GLU A 58 4.18 -8.71 6.40
C GLU A 58 3.37 -9.11 7.65
N TYR A 59 2.19 -8.54 7.81
CA TYR A 59 1.32 -8.77 8.96
C TYR A 59 0.25 -9.80 8.68
N ILE A 60 -0.22 -10.46 9.77
CA ILE A 60 -1.20 -11.56 9.69
C ILE A 60 -2.33 -11.33 10.69
N ALA A 61 -3.57 -11.42 10.20
CA ALA A 61 -4.77 -11.55 11.03
C ALA A 61 -5.42 -12.90 10.77
N ALA A 62 -5.58 -13.71 11.82
CA ALA A 62 -6.09 -15.06 11.69
C ALA A 62 -7.45 -15.24 12.39
N GLY A 63 -8.43 -15.78 11.64
CA GLY A 63 -9.68 -16.29 12.15
C GLY A 63 -9.63 -17.78 12.45
N ASN A 64 -10.80 -18.41 12.52
CA ASN A 64 -10.89 -19.85 12.86
C ASN A 64 -10.42 -20.76 11.70
N SER A 65 -10.62 -20.38 10.47
CA SER A 65 -10.35 -21.19 9.28
C SER A 65 -9.49 -20.48 8.24
N THR A 66 -9.42 -19.16 8.28
CA THR A 66 -8.71 -18.35 7.29
C THR A 66 -7.78 -17.37 7.99
N ALA A 67 -6.56 -17.24 7.49
CA ALA A 67 -5.65 -16.16 7.83
C ALA A 67 -5.56 -15.20 6.64
N TYR A 68 -5.55 -13.91 6.93
CA TYR A 68 -5.31 -12.83 5.97
C TYR A 68 -3.94 -12.24 6.22
N VAL A 69 -3.19 -12.02 5.15
CA VAL A 69 -1.78 -11.60 5.20
C VAL A 69 -1.58 -10.41 4.28
N THR A 70 -1.04 -9.33 4.79
CA THR A 70 -0.64 -8.19 3.96
C THR A 70 0.59 -8.55 3.12
N LEU A 71 0.57 -8.07 1.89
CA LEU A 71 1.66 -8.11 0.93
C LEU A 71 1.89 -6.65 0.51
N GLN A 72 2.55 -5.88 1.38
CA GLN A 72 2.53 -4.42 1.38
C GLN A 72 2.98 -3.85 0.03
N GLU A 73 4.18 -4.18 -0.43
CA GLU A 73 4.74 -3.61 -1.65
C GLU A 73 4.03 -4.09 -2.92
N ALA A 74 3.33 -5.24 -2.83
CA ALA A 74 2.50 -5.74 -3.91
C ALA A 74 1.09 -5.12 -3.91
N ASN A 75 0.76 -4.26 -2.93
CA ASN A 75 -0.57 -3.68 -2.75
C ASN A 75 -1.67 -4.74 -2.67
N ALA A 76 -1.47 -5.78 -1.87
CA ALA A 76 -2.35 -6.94 -1.87
C ALA A 76 -2.57 -7.54 -0.47
N ILE A 77 -3.62 -8.36 -0.38
CA ILE A 77 -3.94 -9.16 0.79
C ILE A 77 -4.12 -10.62 0.33
N ALA A 78 -3.34 -11.53 0.89
CA ALA A 78 -3.49 -12.96 0.65
C ALA A 78 -4.45 -13.60 1.68
N ALA A 79 -5.30 -14.53 1.23
CA ALA A 79 -6.09 -15.39 2.10
C ALA A 79 -5.50 -16.80 2.10
N ILE A 80 -5.30 -17.36 3.31
CA ILE A 80 -4.76 -18.70 3.53
C ILE A 80 -5.80 -19.54 4.27
N ASP A 81 -6.23 -20.63 3.68
CA ASP A 81 -7.05 -21.63 4.36
C ASP A 81 -6.20 -22.45 5.34
N LEU A 82 -6.50 -22.35 6.64
CA LEU A 82 -5.75 -22.98 7.71
C LEU A 82 -5.98 -24.50 7.82
N ASN A 83 -6.99 -25.06 7.13
CA ASN A 83 -7.23 -26.50 7.12
C ASN A 83 -6.42 -27.18 6.01
N SER A 84 -6.44 -26.59 4.80
CA SER A 84 -5.68 -27.13 3.66
C SER A 84 -4.25 -26.63 3.58
N LEU A 85 -3.90 -25.61 4.35
CA LEU A 85 -2.59 -24.93 4.38
C LEU A 85 -2.18 -24.44 2.97
N LYS A 86 -3.11 -23.70 2.32
CA LYS A 86 -2.91 -23.17 0.97
C LYS A 86 -3.40 -21.73 0.87
N VAL A 87 -2.73 -20.95 0.04
CA VAL A 87 -3.26 -19.67 -0.43
C VAL A 87 -4.49 -19.95 -1.28
N THR A 88 -5.63 -19.38 -0.91
CA THR A 88 -6.91 -19.52 -1.62
C THR A 88 -7.23 -18.34 -2.53
N GLY A 89 -6.60 -17.18 -2.29
CA GLY A 89 -6.73 -16.00 -3.13
C GLY A 89 -5.72 -14.94 -2.74
N ILE A 90 -5.42 -14.07 -3.71
CA ILE A 90 -4.67 -12.82 -3.51
C ILE A 90 -5.53 -11.70 -4.08
N TYR A 91 -5.81 -10.70 -3.28
CA TYR A 91 -6.74 -9.62 -3.59
C TYR A 91 -6.01 -8.29 -3.55
N SER A 92 -6.26 -7.41 -4.54
CA SER A 92 -5.74 -6.04 -4.51
C SER A 92 -6.30 -5.30 -3.30
N ALA A 93 -5.45 -4.54 -2.61
CA ALA A 93 -5.89 -3.63 -1.56
C ALA A 93 -6.58 -2.37 -2.13
N GLY A 94 -6.57 -2.19 -3.45
CA GLY A 94 -7.18 -1.04 -4.11
C GLY A 94 -6.29 0.18 -4.13
N TYR A 95 -6.88 1.29 -4.55
CA TYR A 95 -6.18 2.56 -4.73
C TYR A 95 -7.02 3.70 -4.17
N GLU A 96 -6.36 4.67 -3.56
CA GLU A 96 -7.01 5.93 -3.22
C GLU A 96 -7.13 6.80 -4.47
N ASP A 97 -8.34 7.29 -4.74
CA ASP A 97 -8.61 8.14 -5.92
C ASP A 97 -8.51 9.62 -5.57
N TYR A 98 -7.32 10.18 -5.72
CA TYR A 98 -7.09 11.60 -5.46
C TYR A 98 -7.67 12.54 -6.52
N SER A 99 -8.41 12.03 -7.48
CA SER A 99 -9.26 12.87 -8.34
C SER A 99 -10.57 13.27 -7.63
N THR A 100 -10.97 12.52 -6.61
CA THR A 100 -12.21 12.72 -5.84
C THR A 100 -11.96 12.95 -4.36
N VAL A 101 -10.94 12.31 -3.80
CA VAL A 101 -10.47 12.53 -2.42
C VAL A 101 -9.37 13.57 -2.44
N ALA A 102 -9.53 14.64 -1.67
CA ALA A 102 -8.50 15.68 -1.60
C ALA A 102 -7.34 15.22 -0.70
N VAL A 103 -6.11 15.52 -1.13
CA VAL A 103 -4.87 15.15 -0.44
C VAL A 103 -3.93 16.34 -0.40
N ASP A 104 -3.16 16.47 0.67
CA ASP A 104 -2.10 17.46 0.76
C ASP A 104 -0.75 16.82 0.36
N ILE A 105 -0.15 17.38 -0.69
CA ILE A 105 1.16 16.92 -1.19
C ILE A 105 2.17 18.06 -1.33
N ASP A 106 1.86 19.28 -0.83
CA ASP A 106 2.80 20.42 -0.88
C ASP A 106 3.39 20.72 0.49
N LYS A 107 4.48 20.07 0.83
CA LYS A 107 5.19 20.28 2.10
C LYS A 107 5.80 21.68 2.30
N LYS A 108 5.61 22.61 1.40
CA LYS A 108 6.26 23.93 1.46
C LYS A 108 5.34 25.05 1.92
N ASP A 109 4.07 24.83 1.96
CA ASP A 109 3.13 25.84 2.47
C ASP A 109 2.92 25.74 4.00
N GLU A 110 3.49 24.70 4.64
CA GLU A 110 3.48 24.46 6.09
C GLU A 110 2.07 24.52 6.69
N ALA A 111 1.09 24.03 5.94
CA ALA A 111 -0.31 24.09 6.29
C ALA A 111 -1.11 23.00 5.61
N TYR A 112 -2.20 22.51 6.24
CA TYR A 112 -3.13 21.61 5.58
C TYR A 112 -3.89 22.31 4.45
N ASN A 113 -3.54 22.02 3.22
CA ASN A 113 -4.11 22.63 2.00
C ASN A 113 -4.47 21.58 0.93
N PRO A 114 -5.40 20.65 1.24
CA PRO A 114 -5.70 19.51 0.40
C PRO A 114 -6.31 19.93 -0.94
N LYS A 115 -5.92 19.25 -2.01
CA LYS A 115 -6.42 19.46 -3.37
C LYS A 115 -6.72 18.11 -4.02
N THR A 116 -7.51 18.13 -5.08
CA THR A 116 -7.70 16.96 -5.95
C THR A 116 -6.82 17.06 -7.19
N TYR A 117 -6.37 15.89 -7.67
CA TYR A 117 -5.49 15.78 -8.83
C TYR A 117 -6.01 14.67 -9.75
N GLU A 118 -6.49 15.01 -10.93
CA GLU A 118 -7.19 14.10 -11.85
C GLU A 118 -6.38 12.82 -12.18
N SER A 119 -5.05 12.96 -12.35
CA SER A 119 -4.16 11.87 -12.71
C SER A 119 -3.49 11.16 -11.53
N LEU A 120 -3.80 11.51 -10.29
CA LEU A 120 -3.10 10.99 -9.12
C LEU A 120 -3.87 9.89 -8.41
N ARG A 121 -3.16 8.85 -8.01
CA ARG A 121 -3.66 7.76 -7.15
C ARG A 121 -2.69 7.49 -6.00
N GLY A 122 -3.22 7.03 -4.88
CA GLY A 122 -2.42 6.44 -3.80
C GLY A 122 -2.46 4.93 -3.92
N ILE A 123 -1.31 4.29 -4.01
CA ILE A 123 -1.24 2.82 -3.87
C ILE A 123 -1.39 2.55 -2.38
N ARG A 124 -2.46 1.85 -1.95
CA ARG A 124 -2.76 1.71 -0.52
C ARG A 124 -1.65 1.05 0.27
N MET A 125 -1.05 -0.01 -0.27
CA MET A 125 0.11 -0.71 0.31
C MET A 125 -0.10 -0.97 1.82
N PRO A 126 -1.02 -1.88 2.18
CA PRO A 126 -1.40 -2.12 3.55
C PRO A 126 -0.24 -2.73 4.35
N ASP A 127 0.16 -2.07 5.43
CA ASP A 127 1.13 -2.60 6.38
C ASP A 127 0.41 -3.55 7.36
N SER A 128 -0.27 -3.02 8.36
CA SER A 128 -0.94 -3.82 9.38
C SER A 128 -2.36 -4.23 8.98
N ILE A 129 -2.82 -5.36 9.55
CA ILE A 129 -4.12 -5.96 9.29
C ILE A 129 -4.77 -6.47 10.57
N ALA A 130 -6.07 -6.26 10.73
CA ALA A 130 -6.88 -6.83 11.80
C ALA A 130 -8.13 -7.52 11.25
N LEU A 131 -8.64 -8.50 11.99
CA LEU A 131 -9.88 -9.23 11.68
C LEU A 131 -10.86 -9.09 12.83
N TYR A 132 -12.11 -8.76 12.53
CA TYR A 132 -13.20 -8.75 13.50
C TYR A 132 -14.49 -9.24 12.91
N SER A 133 -15.45 -9.66 13.75
CA SER A 133 -16.75 -10.14 13.33
C SER A 133 -17.87 -9.34 14.00
N VAL A 134 -18.87 -8.97 13.20
CA VAL A 134 -20.09 -8.31 13.67
C VAL A 134 -21.30 -9.04 13.11
N ASP A 135 -22.18 -9.49 13.98
CA ASP A 135 -23.43 -10.18 13.61
C ASP A 135 -23.23 -11.39 12.65
N GLY A 136 -22.08 -12.06 12.77
CA GLY A 136 -21.73 -13.22 11.95
C GLY A 136 -21.11 -12.89 10.59
N THR A 137 -20.85 -11.64 10.31
CA THR A 137 -20.08 -11.17 9.14
C THR A 137 -18.66 -10.85 9.57
N ASP A 138 -17.67 -11.34 8.85
CA ASP A 138 -16.26 -11.09 9.09
C ASP A 138 -15.78 -9.88 8.28
N TYR A 139 -14.95 -9.06 8.92
CA TYR A 139 -14.36 -7.86 8.33
C TYR A 139 -12.85 -7.87 8.53
N VAL A 140 -12.15 -7.54 7.47
CA VAL A 140 -10.71 -7.27 7.48
C VAL A 140 -10.50 -5.76 7.46
N VAL A 141 -9.64 -5.25 8.33
CA VAL A 141 -9.25 -3.84 8.36
C VAL A 141 -7.76 -3.74 8.10
N THR A 142 -7.36 -2.80 7.25
CA THR A 142 -5.96 -2.52 6.94
C THR A 142 -5.58 -1.10 7.27
N ALA A 143 -4.36 -0.90 7.73
CA ALA A 143 -3.70 0.40 7.80
C ALA A 143 -2.88 0.59 6.53
N ASN A 144 -3.15 1.67 5.77
CA ASN A 144 -2.62 1.88 4.42
C ASN A 144 -1.43 2.85 4.45
N GLU A 145 -0.33 2.40 5.01
CA GLU A 145 0.88 3.21 5.22
C GLU A 145 1.58 3.55 3.91
N GLY A 146 1.92 2.54 3.15
CA GLY A 146 2.74 2.62 1.95
C GLY A 146 4.25 2.65 2.24
N ASP A 147 4.99 1.77 1.59
CA ASP A 147 6.45 1.79 1.70
C ASP A 147 7.15 1.67 0.36
N SER A 148 8.38 2.17 0.30
CA SER A 148 9.24 2.06 -0.87
C SER A 148 10.07 0.78 -0.80
N ARG A 149 10.26 0.13 -1.96
CA ARG A 149 11.23 -0.96 -2.05
C ARG A 149 12.63 -0.42 -2.09
N GLU A 150 13.42 -0.87 -1.13
CA GLU A 150 14.83 -0.57 -1.06
C GLU A 150 15.66 -1.86 -1.10
N TRP A 151 16.55 -1.98 -2.07
CA TRP A 151 17.49 -3.08 -2.13
C TRP A 151 18.82 -2.67 -2.74
N GLY A 152 19.85 -2.61 -1.93
CA GLY A 152 21.16 -2.12 -2.36
C GLY A 152 21.06 -0.69 -2.86
N ASP A 153 21.31 -0.48 -4.15
CA ASP A 153 21.16 0.83 -4.80
C ASP A 153 19.78 1.03 -5.47
N TYR A 154 18.90 0.03 -5.40
CA TYR A 154 17.56 0.12 -5.97
C TYR A 154 16.62 0.82 -5.00
N LEU A 155 15.90 1.80 -5.53
CA LEU A 155 14.84 2.52 -4.83
C LEU A 155 13.75 2.86 -5.85
N ASN A 156 12.50 2.53 -5.57
CA ASN A 156 11.38 2.79 -6.49
C ASN A 156 10.72 4.16 -6.27
N GLU A 157 11.48 5.14 -5.85
CA GLU A 157 11.05 6.52 -5.66
C GLU A 157 11.44 7.40 -6.85
N ASP A 158 10.51 8.24 -7.30
CA ASP A 158 10.72 9.29 -8.30
C ASP A 158 10.44 10.65 -7.67
N GLU A 159 11.45 11.27 -7.07
CA GLU A 159 11.34 12.60 -6.45
C GLU A 159 11.33 13.68 -7.52
N ARG A 160 10.32 14.55 -7.50
CA ARG A 160 10.15 15.69 -8.41
C ARG A 160 10.11 17.01 -7.65
N ASP A 161 10.99 17.94 -7.99
CA ASP A 161 11.03 19.30 -7.41
C ASP A 161 10.29 20.29 -8.31
N PHE A 162 9.06 20.62 -7.91
CA PHE A 162 8.21 21.55 -8.68
C PHE A 162 8.73 22.99 -8.64
N LYS A 163 9.51 23.39 -7.65
CA LYS A 163 10.18 24.69 -7.61
C LYS A 163 11.20 24.82 -8.73
N ASP A 164 11.89 23.74 -9.07
CA ASP A 164 12.89 23.70 -10.14
C ASP A 164 12.26 23.46 -11.52
N GLY A 165 10.93 23.50 -11.60
CA GLY A 165 10.18 23.35 -12.85
C GLY A 165 10.00 21.90 -13.30
N GLN A 166 10.28 20.93 -12.43
CA GLN A 166 9.98 19.54 -12.72
C GLN A 166 8.45 19.30 -12.71
N ILE A 167 8.05 18.21 -13.29
CA ILE A 167 6.64 17.80 -13.46
C ILE A 167 6.48 16.35 -13.01
N SER A 168 5.25 15.90 -12.72
CA SER A 168 4.99 14.50 -12.37
C SER A 168 5.47 13.51 -13.45
N PRO A 169 5.64 12.23 -13.11
CA PRO A 169 6.11 11.20 -14.07
C PRO A 169 5.32 11.18 -15.39
N THR A 170 3.99 11.31 -15.34
CA THR A 170 3.18 11.40 -16.56
C THR A 170 3.19 12.77 -17.24
N GLY A 171 3.74 13.79 -16.58
CA GLY A 171 3.72 15.18 -17.06
C GLY A 171 2.37 15.90 -16.88
N LYS A 172 1.39 15.28 -16.25
CA LYS A 172 0.03 15.85 -16.09
C LYS A 172 -0.08 16.83 -14.93
N ILE A 173 0.72 16.64 -13.86
CA ILE A 173 0.80 17.55 -12.72
C ILE A 173 2.02 18.45 -12.92
N THR A 174 1.79 19.75 -12.90
CA THR A 174 2.81 20.80 -13.09
C THR A 174 2.63 21.88 -12.02
N ALA A 175 3.66 22.62 -11.67
CA ALA A 175 3.52 23.76 -10.75
C ALA A 175 2.42 24.73 -11.18
N LYS A 176 2.23 24.91 -12.48
CA LYS A 176 1.23 25.84 -13.04
C LYS A 176 -0.22 25.41 -12.78
N ASN A 177 -0.54 24.12 -12.92
CA ASN A 177 -1.91 23.64 -12.76
C ASN A 177 -2.26 23.17 -11.35
N SER A 178 -1.24 22.81 -10.54
CA SER A 178 -1.40 22.32 -9.17
C SER A 178 -1.13 23.38 -8.10
N GLY A 179 -0.25 24.35 -8.41
CA GLY A 179 0.28 25.30 -7.44
C GLY A 179 1.36 24.71 -6.52
N LEU A 180 1.86 23.51 -6.81
CA LEU A 180 2.94 22.87 -6.04
C LEU A 180 4.23 23.69 -6.12
N THR A 181 4.91 23.82 -4.97
CA THR A 181 6.13 24.62 -4.84
C THR A 181 7.29 23.84 -4.19
N GLY A 182 7.04 22.61 -3.79
CA GLY A 182 8.01 21.74 -3.13
C GLY A 182 8.31 20.45 -3.89
N LYS A 183 8.95 19.54 -3.17
CA LYS A 183 9.25 18.20 -3.65
C LYS A 183 8.09 17.26 -3.36
N VAL A 184 7.78 16.41 -4.33
CA VAL A 184 6.84 15.29 -4.19
C VAL A 184 7.57 14.02 -4.59
N VAL A 185 7.43 12.98 -3.80
CA VAL A 185 7.98 11.65 -4.09
C VAL A 185 6.87 10.79 -4.67
N PHE A 186 6.98 10.48 -5.95
CA PHE A 186 6.08 9.56 -6.65
C PHE A 186 6.62 8.13 -6.59
N PHE A 187 5.73 7.18 -6.69
CA PHE A 187 6.08 5.79 -6.96
C PHE A 187 6.60 5.67 -8.40
N ASP A 188 7.81 5.14 -8.58
CA ASP A 188 8.34 4.87 -9.92
C ASP A 188 7.64 3.64 -10.53
N SER A 189 6.59 3.89 -11.31
CA SER A 189 5.80 2.86 -11.95
C SER A 189 6.48 2.23 -13.19
N SER A 190 7.63 2.74 -13.61
CA SER A 190 8.30 2.31 -14.85
C SER A 190 8.71 0.83 -14.82
N ASP A 191 9.06 0.33 -13.64
CA ASP A 191 9.54 -1.04 -13.39
C ASP A 191 8.44 -2.00 -12.90
N TYR A 192 7.17 -1.58 -12.93
CA TYR A 192 6.07 -2.36 -12.37
C TYR A 192 4.97 -2.64 -13.39
N ASP A 193 4.32 -3.80 -13.23
CA ASP A 193 3.06 -4.18 -13.86
C ASP A 193 1.90 -4.04 -12.85
N GLY A 194 0.66 -3.99 -13.32
CA GLY A 194 -0.54 -3.81 -12.52
C GLY A 194 -0.96 -2.35 -12.34
N LEU A 195 -0.22 -1.40 -12.91
CA LEU A 195 -0.45 0.05 -12.83
C LEU A 195 -0.82 0.63 -14.20
N ASP A 196 -1.67 1.66 -14.22
CA ASP A 196 -1.99 2.41 -15.44
C ASP A 196 -0.88 3.44 -15.72
N ALA A 197 -0.19 3.29 -16.85
CA ALA A 197 0.87 4.21 -17.28
C ALA A 197 0.39 5.66 -17.55
N ASN A 198 -0.91 5.90 -17.55
CA ASN A 198 -1.48 7.25 -17.65
C ASN A 198 -1.72 7.93 -16.31
N LEU A 199 -1.41 7.30 -15.20
CA LEU A 199 -1.60 7.83 -13.86
C LEU A 199 -0.27 8.04 -13.15
N ASP A 200 -0.22 9.04 -12.28
CA ASP A 200 0.83 9.26 -11.31
C ASP A 200 0.44 8.56 -10.00
N TYR A 201 1.42 8.01 -9.29
CA TYR A 201 1.15 7.27 -8.06
C TYR A 201 1.95 7.79 -6.88
N LEU A 202 1.32 7.82 -5.70
CA LEU A 202 1.97 8.03 -4.40
C LEU A 202 2.02 6.72 -3.62
N PHE A 203 2.93 6.68 -2.66
CA PHE A 203 3.00 5.61 -1.66
C PHE A 203 1.91 5.81 -0.60
N GLY A 204 1.22 4.73 -0.24
CA GLY A 204 0.18 4.69 0.77
C GLY A 204 -1.16 5.29 0.37
N GLY A 205 -2.22 4.79 0.99
CA GLY A 205 -3.55 5.38 0.92
C GLY A 205 -3.74 6.57 1.86
N ARG A 206 -2.86 6.74 2.86
CA ARG A 206 -2.99 7.68 3.96
C ARG A 206 -4.28 7.45 4.77
N SER A 207 -4.78 6.23 4.75
CA SER A 207 -6.11 5.85 5.21
C SER A 207 -6.09 4.52 5.94
N PHE A 208 -7.24 4.10 6.40
CA PHE A 208 -7.53 2.70 6.69
C PHE A 208 -8.72 2.24 5.85
N THR A 209 -8.72 0.97 5.47
CA THR A 209 -9.81 0.37 4.68
C THR A 209 -10.46 -0.77 5.44
N VAL A 210 -11.77 -0.92 5.29
CA VAL A 210 -12.55 -2.05 5.81
C VAL A 210 -13.09 -2.85 4.64
N TYR A 211 -12.81 -4.15 4.65
CA TYR A 211 -13.32 -5.11 3.69
C TYR A 211 -14.24 -6.11 4.38
N GLU A 212 -15.42 -6.34 3.83
CA GLU A 212 -16.25 -7.49 4.18
C GLU A 212 -15.69 -8.74 3.50
N THR A 213 -15.71 -9.87 4.21
CA THR A 213 -15.26 -11.16 3.67
C THR A 213 -16.19 -12.29 4.03
N ASP A 214 -16.39 -13.21 3.09
CA ASP A 214 -17.06 -14.49 3.27
C ASP A 214 -16.07 -15.68 3.24
N GLY A 215 -14.76 -15.37 3.29
CA GLY A 215 -13.66 -16.33 3.17
C GLY A 215 -13.24 -16.64 1.73
N ASN A 216 -13.99 -16.18 0.71
CA ASN A 216 -13.69 -16.40 -0.71
C ASN A 216 -13.35 -15.12 -1.47
N GLY A 217 -13.48 -13.96 -0.83
CA GLY A 217 -13.19 -12.66 -1.43
C GLY A 217 -13.10 -11.57 -0.39
N LEU A 218 -12.63 -10.40 -0.82
CA LEU A 218 -12.64 -9.16 -0.07
C LEU A 218 -13.45 -8.13 -0.86
N THR A 219 -14.45 -7.54 -0.20
CA THR A 219 -15.25 -6.46 -0.78
C THR A 219 -15.06 -5.21 0.07
N GLU A 220 -14.51 -4.16 -0.50
CA GLU A 220 -14.38 -2.87 0.19
C GLU A 220 -15.77 -2.35 0.57
N VAL A 221 -15.96 -2.05 1.85
CA VAL A 221 -17.20 -1.47 2.39
C VAL A 221 -17.00 -0.09 2.98
N PHE A 222 -15.77 0.28 3.29
CA PHE A 222 -15.42 1.60 3.79
C PHE A 222 -13.93 1.89 3.57
N ASP A 223 -13.61 3.13 3.23
CA ASP A 223 -12.27 3.70 3.33
C ASP A 223 -12.34 5.06 4.03
N SER A 224 -11.34 5.38 4.84
CA SER A 224 -11.31 6.65 5.59
C SER A 224 -10.85 7.84 4.74
N GLY A 225 -10.34 7.61 3.54
CA GLY A 225 -9.82 8.65 2.66
C GLY A 225 -8.79 9.54 3.36
N SER A 226 -8.97 10.86 3.26
CA SER A 226 -8.07 11.85 3.89
C SER A 226 -8.42 12.18 5.35
N ASP A 227 -9.19 11.35 6.06
CA ASP A 227 -9.63 11.63 7.43
C ASP A 227 -8.48 11.82 8.42
N PHE A 228 -7.38 11.07 8.28
CA PHE A 228 -6.22 11.22 9.16
C PHE A 228 -5.58 12.61 9.00
N GLU A 229 -5.36 13.07 7.78
CA GLU A 229 -4.83 14.41 7.52
C GLU A 229 -5.78 15.49 8.05
N ALA A 230 -7.06 15.41 7.70
CA ALA A 230 -8.06 16.38 8.10
C ALA A 230 -8.20 16.47 9.62
N LYS A 231 -8.21 15.34 10.32
CA LYS A 231 -8.33 15.30 11.77
C LYS A 231 -7.05 15.76 12.49
N THR A 232 -5.88 15.33 12.00
CA THR A 232 -4.59 15.78 12.55
C THR A 232 -4.45 17.28 12.43
N ALA A 233 -4.77 17.85 11.28
CA ALA A 233 -4.73 19.30 11.05
C ALA A 233 -5.67 20.09 11.98
N ILE A 234 -6.80 19.49 12.41
CA ILE A 234 -7.75 20.14 13.33
C ILE A 234 -7.35 20.01 14.80
N TYR A 235 -6.95 18.79 15.21
CA TYR A 235 -6.79 18.47 16.64
C TYR A 235 -5.36 18.63 17.14
N VAL A 236 -4.36 18.47 16.28
CA VAL A 236 -2.93 18.61 16.60
C VAL A 236 -2.17 19.28 15.45
N PRO A 237 -2.57 20.50 15.05
CA PRO A 237 -2.04 21.18 13.87
C PRO A 237 -0.52 21.37 13.90
N GLU A 238 0.06 21.48 15.07
CA GLU A 238 1.51 21.61 15.27
C GLU A 238 2.29 20.34 14.96
N ASN A 239 1.60 19.22 14.75
CA ASN A 239 2.18 17.93 14.38
C ASN A 239 1.63 17.41 13.04
N PHE A 240 0.94 18.26 12.29
CA PHE A 240 0.38 17.86 10.99
C PHE A 240 1.50 17.36 10.07
N ASN A 241 1.39 16.11 9.60
CA ASN A 241 2.33 15.43 8.71
C ASN A 241 3.80 15.71 9.05
N CYS A 242 4.14 15.75 10.35
CA CYS A 242 5.52 15.88 10.81
C CYS A 242 6.29 14.57 10.63
N SER A 243 7.60 14.69 10.43
CA SER A 243 8.52 13.58 10.66
C SER A 243 8.58 13.20 12.14
N ASN A 244 8.90 11.93 12.44
CA ASN A 244 9.21 11.47 13.80
C ASN A 244 10.61 11.94 14.28
N ASP A 245 11.47 12.36 13.37
CA ASP A 245 12.83 12.79 13.66
C ASP A 245 12.90 14.23 14.17
N ASP A 246 11.99 15.09 13.71
CA ASP A 246 11.90 16.47 14.11
C ASP A 246 10.42 16.93 14.20
N LYS A 247 10.19 18.20 14.44
CA LYS A 247 8.83 18.78 14.52
C LYS A 247 8.53 19.69 13.33
N SER A 248 9.10 19.38 12.19
CA SER A 248 8.83 20.14 10.97
C SER A 248 7.43 19.81 10.48
N ILE A 249 6.50 20.76 10.67
CA ILE A 249 5.12 20.63 10.18
C ILE A 249 5.15 20.39 8.67
N ASP A 250 4.27 19.50 8.20
CA ASP A 250 4.00 19.29 6.79
C ASP A 250 5.13 18.60 6.00
N ASP A 251 6.23 18.23 6.66
CA ASP A 251 7.41 17.69 5.96
C ASP A 251 7.14 16.36 5.26
N ARG A 252 6.18 15.58 5.75
CA ARG A 252 5.81 14.28 5.16
C ARG A 252 4.74 14.37 4.08
N SER A 253 4.06 15.50 3.89
CA SER A 253 2.97 15.66 2.92
C SER A 253 3.40 15.33 1.49
N GLY A 254 4.63 15.69 1.12
CA GLY A 254 5.18 15.40 -0.20
C GLY A 254 5.58 13.92 -0.44
N LYS A 255 5.46 13.03 0.58
CA LYS A 255 5.82 11.62 0.44
C LYS A 255 4.68 10.70 0.87
N LYS A 256 4.60 10.31 2.14
CA LYS A 256 3.64 9.33 2.67
C LYS A 256 2.53 9.96 3.53
N GLY A 257 2.65 11.25 3.90
CA GLY A 257 1.69 11.95 4.77
C GLY A 257 1.65 11.39 6.19
N PRO A 258 0.47 11.01 6.71
CA PRO A 258 0.30 10.59 8.11
C PRO A 258 0.84 9.19 8.44
N GLU A 259 1.25 8.40 7.46
CA GLU A 259 1.83 7.05 7.65
C GLU A 259 1.01 6.17 8.62
N SER A 260 -0.11 5.65 8.14
CA SER A 260 -1.01 4.80 8.92
C SER A 260 -0.42 3.39 9.07
N GLU A 261 0.36 3.12 10.12
CA GLU A 261 1.14 1.88 10.28
C GLU A 261 0.34 0.73 10.91
N SER A 262 -0.45 0.98 11.95
CA SER A 262 -1.02 -0.12 12.73
C SER A 262 -2.53 -0.03 12.92
N VAL A 263 -3.16 -1.22 12.94
CA VAL A 263 -4.54 -1.46 13.34
C VAL A 263 -4.62 -2.65 14.30
N THR A 264 -5.43 -2.54 15.37
CA THR A 264 -5.60 -3.60 16.37
C THR A 264 -7.06 -3.74 16.78
#